data_784218016be4382242df861fd1d38731
#
_entry.id   784218016be4382242df861fd1d38731
#
_cell.length_a   1.000
_cell.length_b   1.000
_cell.length_c   1.000
_cell.angle_alpha   90.00
_cell.angle_beta   90.00
_cell.angle_gamma   90.00
#
_symmetry.space_group_name_H-M   'P 1'
#
loop_
_entity.id
_entity.type
_entity.pdbx_description
1 polymer ?
#
loop_
_entity_poly.entity_id
_entity_poly.type
_entity_poly.pdbx_seq_one_letter_code
_entity_poly.pdbx_strand_id
1 'polypeptide(L)'
;MILFDSELTLSDVEHIVFDHEPVTLSPAARERIDNCYSFLKSFAADKVIYGINTGFGPMAQYRVSDAHLKELQYNIIRSHSTGAGEPLADRDVRGVIVARLGTLVQGLSGIHVSVVELLLEFLNRGIYPMIPRHGSVGASGDLVQLAHLALALIGEGEVHYKGEWRSAEEVLREEGLEPMSVHIREGLCVTNGTSVMTGLGLNNLFYAKQLLLWEEVASAMINEVVESYDDFLSESINEAKRHEGQRKIAQDLRAWLTGSRSLRDRQKELYNSSHEGESVFEHKVQPYYSLRCVPQILGPVYDTLQQCERVLINELNSACDNPIVDPTTKSVYHGGNFHGDYVSFEMDKLKIAVTKMTMLAERQLNYLFHDRINGILPPFVNMGVLGLNYGLQASQFTATSTTAECQTLSMPNYVHSIPNNNDNQDIVSMGTNSALIARTVVENSYQVMSILFMAVVQAVDCIDAKDRLSPRSREIYDEIRGFFPAFKDDTPKYREIREMIDYLMKKKLEI
;
A
#
# COMPACT_ATOMS: atom_id res chain seq x y z
N MET A 1 -10.76 15.04 -13.80
CA MET A 1 -10.21 14.26 -14.96
C MET A 1 -8.71 14.48 -14.99
N ILE A 2 -7.95 13.41 -14.84
CA ILE A 2 -6.49 13.43 -14.73
C ILE A 2 -5.87 13.23 -16.11
N LEU A 3 -4.85 14.04 -16.40
CA LEU A 3 -4.11 14.01 -17.65
C LEU A 3 -2.88 13.08 -17.50
N PHE A 4 -2.90 11.92 -18.15
CA PHE A 4 -1.74 11.04 -18.18
C PHE A 4 -0.62 11.65 -19.03
N ASP A 5 0.50 11.96 -18.37
CA ASP A 5 1.72 12.46 -18.99
C ASP A 5 2.96 11.76 -18.40
N SER A 6 4.14 12.31 -18.60
CA SER A 6 5.42 11.70 -18.19
C SER A 6 5.64 11.63 -16.67
N GLU A 7 4.93 12.43 -15.90
CA GLU A 7 5.06 12.47 -14.45
C GLU A 7 3.70 12.41 -13.78
N LEU A 8 3.51 11.36 -12.97
CA LEU A 8 2.37 11.20 -12.07
C LEU A 8 2.86 11.28 -10.63
N THR A 9 2.05 11.91 -9.78
CA THR A 9 2.28 11.99 -8.33
C THR A 9 1.52 10.90 -7.58
N LEU A 10 1.84 10.69 -6.29
CA LEU A 10 1.05 9.80 -5.43
C LEU A 10 -0.41 10.26 -5.34
N SER A 11 -0.65 11.57 -5.32
CA SER A 11 -2.01 12.13 -5.31
C SER A 11 -2.78 11.79 -6.59
N ASP A 12 -2.13 11.84 -7.77
CA ASP A 12 -2.78 11.40 -9.02
C ASP A 12 -3.18 9.93 -8.97
N VAL A 13 -2.27 9.08 -8.46
CA VAL A 13 -2.57 7.64 -8.26
C VAL A 13 -3.75 7.45 -7.32
N GLU A 14 -3.78 8.19 -6.20
CA GLU A 14 -4.88 8.13 -5.24
C GLU A 14 -6.21 8.47 -5.91
N HIS A 15 -6.31 9.59 -6.59
CA HIS A 15 -7.53 10.01 -7.28
C HIS A 15 -7.96 9.00 -8.37
N ILE A 16 -7.02 8.43 -9.13
CA ILE A 16 -7.34 7.44 -10.15
C ILE A 16 -7.81 6.13 -9.52
N VAL A 17 -7.08 5.61 -8.53
CA VAL A 17 -7.30 4.27 -8.01
C VAL A 17 -8.45 4.21 -7.00
N PHE A 18 -8.54 5.19 -6.11
CA PHE A 18 -9.49 5.18 -4.99
C PHE A 18 -10.72 6.03 -5.25
N ASP A 19 -10.57 7.21 -5.89
CA ASP A 19 -11.70 8.10 -6.17
C ASP A 19 -12.30 7.88 -7.56
N HIS A 20 -11.73 6.96 -8.36
CA HIS A 20 -12.17 6.62 -9.71
C HIS A 20 -12.24 7.81 -10.66
N GLU A 21 -11.36 8.79 -10.49
CA GLU A 21 -11.33 9.93 -11.42
C GLU A 21 -11.02 9.47 -12.85
N PRO A 22 -11.77 9.98 -13.84
CA PRO A 22 -11.52 9.67 -15.24
C PRO A 22 -10.14 10.16 -15.70
N VAL A 23 -9.52 9.40 -16.58
CA VAL A 23 -8.18 9.66 -17.11
C VAL A 23 -8.22 9.88 -18.62
N THR A 24 -7.28 10.67 -19.14
CA THR A 24 -7.10 10.88 -20.58
C THR A 24 -5.62 11.04 -20.92
N LEU A 25 -5.24 10.72 -22.16
CA LEU A 25 -3.86 10.85 -22.63
C LEU A 25 -3.55 12.32 -22.97
N SER A 26 -2.42 12.85 -22.50
CA SER A 26 -1.97 14.18 -22.92
C SER A 26 -1.57 14.20 -24.39
N PRO A 27 -1.76 15.33 -25.10
CA PRO A 27 -1.26 15.46 -26.47
C PRO A 27 0.25 15.24 -26.58
N ALA A 28 1.03 15.67 -25.57
CA ALA A 28 2.47 15.50 -25.53
C ALA A 28 2.87 14.03 -25.35
N ALA A 29 2.18 13.30 -24.47
CA ALA A 29 2.40 11.85 -24.31
C ALA A 29 2.05 11.07 -25.59
N ARG A 30 0.95 11.42 -26.25
CA ARG A 30 0.57 10.85 -27.54
C ARG A 30 1.68 11.06 -28.59
N GLU A 31 2.17 12.27 -28.72
CA GLU A 31 3.25 12.59 -29.67
C GLU A 31 4.52 11.79 -29.37
N ARG A 32 4.90 11.64 -28.10
CA ARG A 32 6.07 10.81 -27.72
C ARG A 32 5.90 9.35 -28.10
N ILE A 33 4.72 8.76 -27.85
CA ILE A 33 4.41 7.38 -28.19
C ILE A 33 4.45 7.18 -29.71
N ASP A 34 3.79 8.03 -30.48
CA ASP A 34 3.72 7.95 -31.94
C ASP A 34 5.10 8.12 -32.58
N ASN A 35 5.92 9.06 -32.08
CA ASN A 35 7.30 9.25 -32.53
C ASN A 35 8.17 8.02 -32.25
N CYS A 36 8.05 7.41 -31.07
CA CYS A 36 8.78 6.21 -30.70
C CYS A 36 8.38 5.01 -31.56
N TYR A 37 7.08 4.80 -31.74
CA TYR A 37 6.57 3.73 -32.59
C TYR A 37 7.03 3.90 -34.04
N SER A 38 6.93 5.10 -34.61
CA SER A 38 7.34 5.40 -35.99
C SER A 38 8.83 5.20 -36.18
N PHE A 39 9.65 5.61 -35.21
CA PHE A 39 11.08 5.36 -35.19
C PHE A 39 11.37 3.84 -35.19
N LEU A 40 10.77 3.08 -34.27
CA LEU A 40 10.98 1.65 -34.17
C LEU A 40 10.61 0.95 -35.47
N LYS A 41 9.46 1.29 -36.07
CA LYS A 41 8.99 0.71 -37.33
C LYS A 41 10.01 0.89 -38.47
N SER A 42 10.61 2.05 -38.56
CA SER A 42 11.63 2.31 -39.58
C SER A 42 12.98 1.66 -39.24
N PHE A 43 13.36 1.66 -37.97
CA PHE A 43 14.63 1.11 -37.50
C PHE A 43 14.71 -0.40 -37.60
N ALA A 44 13.58 -1.10 -37.36
CA ALA A 44 13.52 -2.55 -37.34
C ALA A 44 13.54 -3.22 -38.72
N ALA A 45 13.35 -2.47 -39.80
CA ALA A 45 13.14 -3.01 -41.13
C ALA A 45 14.26 -3.92 -41.64
N ASP A 46 15.52 -3.66 -41.23
CA ASP A 46 16.71 -4.38 -41.71
C ASP A 46 17.61 -4.88 -40.57
N LYS A 47 17.15 -4.84 -39.31
CA LYS A 47 17.95 -5.16 -38.13
C LYS A 47 17.41 -6.33 -37.34
N VAL A 48 18.29 -7.02 -36.62
CA VAL A 48 17.92 -8.05 -35.64
C VAL A 48 17.73 -7.36 -34.30
N ILE A 49 16.50 -7.43 -33.76
CA ILE A 49 16.13 -6.79 -32.51
C ILE A 49 15.44 -7.83 -31.63
N TYR A 50 15.91 -7.96 -30.39
CA TYR A 50 15.31 -8.84 -29.39
C TYR A 50 13.81 -8.59 -29.23
N GLY A 51 13.04 -9.67 -29.27
CA GLY A 51 11.60 -9.61 -29.05
C GLY A 51 10.79 -9.00 -30.19
N ILE A 52 11.43 -8.69 -31.35
CA ILE A 52 10.77 -8.30 -32.60
C ILE A 52 10.90 -9.43 -33.61
N ASN A 53 12.11 -9.79 -34.00
CA ASN A 53 12.38 -10.85 -34.97
C ASN A 53 13.30 -11.95 -34.42
N THR A 54 13.37 -12.07 -33.11
CA THR A 54 13.99 -13.18 -32.37
C THR A 54 12.99 -13.79 -31.40
N GLY A 55 13.24 -15.01 -30.92
CA GLY A 55 12.56 -15.56 -29.77
C GLY A 55 12.86 -14.77 -28.48
N PHE A 56 12.32 -15.21 -27.34
CA PHE A 56 12.46 -14.58 -26.04
C PHE A 56 13.31 -15.43 -25.08
N GLY A 57 13.96 -14.79 -24.10
CA GLY A 57 14.75 -15.46 -23.06
C GLY A 57 15.79 -16.41 -23.62
N PRO A 58 15.84 -17.70 -23.22
CA PRO A 58 16.78 -18.68 -23.74
C PRO A 58 16.66 -18.94 -25.25
N MET A 59 15.55 -18.54 -25.86
CA MET A 59 15.32 -18.69 -27.31
C MET A 59 15.68 -17.43 -28.10
N ALA A 60 16.31 -16.44 -27.51
CA ALA A 60 16.67 -15.18 -28.16
C ALA A 60 17.59 -15.32 -29.38
N GLN A 61 18.34 -16.42 -29.47
CA GLN A 61 19.21 -16.74 -30.58
C GLN A 61 18.48 -17.31 -31.82
N TYR A 62 17.19 -17.68 -31.69
CA TYR A 62 16.41 -18.17 -32.80
C TYR A 62 15.76 -17.02 -33.56
N ARG A 63 16.07 -16.88 -34.84
CA ARG A 63 15.43 -15.90 -35.71
C ARG A 63 14.03 -16.36 -36.09
N VAL A 64 13.06 -15.45 -35.98
CA VAL A 64 11.69 -15.66 -36.42
C VAL A 64 11.48 -15.03 -37.78
N SER A 65 10.87 -15.75 -38.72
CA SER A 65 10.59 -15.24 -40.06
C SER A 65 9.49 -14.17 -40.05
N ASP A 66 9.52 -13.27 -41.00
CA ASP A 66 8.58 -12.15 -41.10
C ASP A 66 7.10 -12.60 -41.12
N ALA A 67 6.82 -13.78 -41.66
CA ALA A 67 5.48 -14.37 -41.72
C ALA A 67 4.89 -14.71 -40.33
N HIS A 68 5.75 -14.89 -39.30
CA HIS A 68 5.36 -15.33 -37.97
C HIS A 68 5.57 -14.27 -36.88
N LEU A 69 5.98 -13.04 -37.21
CA LEU A 69 6.28 -12.00 -36.21
C LEU A 69 5.05 -11.65 -35.36
N LYS A 70 3.88 -11.54 -35.98
CA LYS A 70 2.61 -11.27 -35.25
C LYS A 70 2.23 -12.44 -34.36
N GLU A 71 2.32 -13.66 -34.89
CA GLU A 71 2.04 -14.89 -34.14
C GLU A 71 2.93 -15.00 -32.89
N LEU A 72 4.21 -14.66 -33.02
CA LEU A 72 5.14 -14.61 -31.89
C LEU A 72 4.63 -13.74 -30.73
N GLN A 73 4.08 -12.57 -31.03
CA GLN A 73 3.55 -11.65 -30.03
C GLN A 73 2.25 -12.15 -29.37
N TYR A 74 1.37 -12.80 -30.10
CA TYR A 74 0.21 -13.48 -29.51
C TYR A 74 0.63 -14.68 -28.67
N ASN A 75 1.64 -15.42 -29.12
CA ASN A 75 2.13 -16.60 -28.42
C ASN A 75 2.80 -16.27 -27.08
N ILE A 76 3.51 -15.14 -26.95
CA ILE A 76 4.06 -14.72 -25.64
C ILE A 76 2.91 -14.43 -24.67
N ILE A 77 1.84 -13.75 -25.08
CA ILE A 77 0.68 -13.48 -24.23
C ILE A 77 0.04 -14.79 -23.76
N ARG A 78 -0.31 -15.67 -24.70
CA ARG A 78 -1.02 -16.92 -24.39
C ARG A 78 -0.19 -17.89 -23.58
N SER A 79 1.08 -18.08 -23.93
CA SER A 79 1.98 -19.02 -23.25
C SER A 79 2.37 -18.58 -21.83
N HIS A 80 2.34 -17.29 -21.56
CA HIS A 80 2.65 -16.73 -20.22
C HIS A 80 1.41 -16.47 -19.37
N SER A 81 0.20 -16.62 -19.90
CA SER A 81 -1.05 -16.55 -19.12
C SER A 81 -1.27 -17.83 -18.32
N THR A 82 -0.37 -18.09 -17.36
CA THR A 82 -0.28 -19.34 -16.59
C THR A 82 -0.27 -19.10 -15.08
N GLY A 83 -0.72 -17.92 -14.66
CA GLY A 83 -0.81 -17.56 -13.25
C GLY A 83 -1.78 -18.44 -12.46
N ALA A 84 -1.60 -18.49 -11.15
CA ALA A 84 -2.39 -19.29 -10.24
C ALA A 84 -2.76 -18.53 -8.96
N GLY A 85 -3.71 -19.08 -8.21
CA GLY A 85 -4.25 -18.49 -6.97
C GLY A 85 -5.44 -17.58 -7.24
N GLU A 86 -5.96 -16.97 -6.17
CA GLU A 86 -7.09 -16.06 -6.25
C GLU A 86 -6.78 -14.84 -7.14
N PRO A 87 -7.76 -14.27 -7.82
CA PRO A 87 -7.61 -13.02 -8.56
C PRO A 87 -7.20 -11.85 -7.63
N LEU A 88 -6.44 -10.92 -8.16
CA LEU A 88 -6.23 -9.62 -7.51
C LEU A 88 -7.56 -8.86 -7.42
N ALA A 89 -7.74 -8.08 -6.35
CA ALA A 89 -8.91 -7.22 -6.22
C ALA A 89 -8.93 -6.11 -7.29
N ASP A 90 -10.10 -5.65 -7.68
CA ASP A 90 -10.30 -4.59 -8.70
C ASP A 90 -9.40 -3.38 -8.48
N ARG A 91 -9.27 -2.93 -7.24
CA ARG A 91 -8.40 -1.80 -6.87
C ARG A 91 -6.93 -2.08 -7.17
N ASP A 92 -6.48 -3.31 -6.95
CA ASP A 92 -5.10 -3.69 -7.24
C ASP A 92 -4.88 -3.75 -8.76
N VAL A 93 -5.84 -4.28 -9.51
CA VAL A 93 -5.81 -4.27 -10.97
C VAL A 93 -5.80 -2.84 -11.53
N ARG A 94 -6.57 -1.91 -10.92
CA ARG A 94 -6.48 -0.47 -11.28
C ARG A 94 -5.06 0.05 -11.10
N GLY A 95 -4.43 -0.21 -9.97
CA GLY A 95 -3.03 0.17 -9.70
C GLY A 95 -2.06 -0.42 -10.73
N VAL A 96 -2.25 -1.68 -11.12
CA VAL A 96 -1.47 -2.35 -12.18
C VAL A 96 -1.61 -1.63 -13.52
N ILE A 97 -2.84 -1.29 -13.93
CA ILE A 97 -3.08 -0.58 -15.20
C ILE A 97 -2.46 0.82 -15.16
N VAL A 98 -2.60 1.54 -14.05
CA VAL A 98 -1.96 2.87 -13.84
C VAL A 98 -0.44 2.76 -13.99
N ALA A 99 0.19 1.77 -13.34
CA ALA A 99 1.63 1.56 -13.41
C ALA A 99 2.07 1.14 -14.83
N ARG A 100 1.27 0.33 -15.54
CA ARG A 100 1.58 -0.01 -16.95
C ARG A 100 1.48 1.20 -17.86
N LEU A 101 0.46 2.03 -17.71
CA LEU A 101 0.32 3.28 -18.43
C LEU A 101 1.48 4.23 -18.15
N GLY A 102 1.90 4.37 -16.86
CA GLY A 102 3.03 5.20 -16.46
C GLY A 102 4.31 4.88 -17.23
N THR A 103 4.59 3.58 -17.43
CA THR A 103 5.71 3.14 -18.28
C THR A 103 5.51 3.50 -19.76
N LEU A 104 4.33 3.23 -20.31
CA LEU A 104 4.08 3.35 -21.75
C LEU A 104 4.06 4.81 -22.22
N VAL A 105 3.57 5.74 -21.39
CA VAL A 105 3.53 7.18 -21.72
C VAL A 105 4.91 7.86 -21.74
N GLN A 106 5.96 7.16 -21.24
CA GLN A 106 7.33 7.64 -21.38
C GLN A 106 7.77 7.71 -22.86
N GLY A 107 7.09 6.98 -23.77
CA GLY A 107 7.40 6.97 -25.19
C GLY A 107 8.75 6.31 -25.52
N LEU A 108 9.14 5.28 -24.76
CA LEU A 108 10.40 4.52 -24.92
C LEU A 108 10.17 3.02 -25.18
N SER A 109 8.92 2.59 -25.27
CA SER A 109 8.55 1.18 -25.47
C SER A 109 8.37 0.79 -26.94
N GLY A 110 8.14 1.75 -27.84
CA GLY A 110 7.86 1.49 -29.25
C GLY A 110 6.48 0.82 -29.49
N ILE A 111 5.53 1.06 -28.59
CA ILE A 111 4.16 0.53 -28.66
C ILE A 111 3.27 1.41 -29.53
N HIS A 112 2.26 0.82 -30.18
CA HIS A 112 1.23 1.57 -30.90
C HIS A 112 0.26 2.26 -29.92
N VAL A 113 -0.10 3.52 -30.18
CA VAL A 113 -0.90 4.35 -29.27
C VAL A 113 -2.27 3.74 -28.95
N SER A 114 -2.88 2.98 -29.86
CA SER A 114 -4.17 2.33 -29.62
C SER A 114 -4.19 1.38 -28.40
N VAL A 115 -3.06 0.82 -28.02
CA VAL A 115 -2.97 -0.03 -26.81
C VAL A 115 -3.05 0.81 -25.55
N VAL A 116 -2.41 1.97 -25.55
CA VAL A 116 -2.48 2.94 -24.43
C VAL A 116 -3.91 3.46 -24.29
N GLU A 117 -4.56 3.78 -25.40
CA GLU A 117 -5.97 4.21 -25.40
C GLU A 117 -6.91 3.13 -24.86
N LEU A 118 -6.70 1.85 -25.25
CA LEU A 118 -7.51 0.75 -24.74
C LEU A 118 -7.31 0.53 -23.24
N LEU A 119 -6.09 0.68 -22.72
CA LEU A 119 -5.82 0.63 -21.27
C LEU A 119 -6.52 1.76 -20.51
N LEU A 120 -6.55 2.98 -21.08
CA LEU A 120 -7.30 4.11 -20.51
C LEU A 120 -8.81 3.83 -20.50
N GLU A 121 -9.36 3.22 -21.54
CA GLU A 121 -10.76 2.80 -21.58
C GLU A 121 -11.06 1.74 -20.51
N PHE A 122 -10.16 0.78 -20.27
CA PHE A 122 -10.31 -0.21 -19.20
C PHE A 122 -10.42 0.47 -17.83
N LEU A 123 -9.56 1.46 -17.55
CA LEU A 123 -9.65 2.25 -16.32
C LEU A 123 -10.96 3.03 -16.21
N ASN A 124 -11.32 3.76 -17.26
CA ASN A 124 -12.46 4.67 -17.27
C ASN A 124 -13.80 3.92 -17.17
N ARG A 125 -13.87 2.70 -17.73
CA ARG A 125 -15.10 1.88 -17.73
C ARG A 125 -15.14 0.84 -16.60
N GLY A 126 -14.08 0.71 -15.82
CA GLY A 126 -14.02 -0.27 -14.74
C GLY A 126 -13.99 -1.71 -15.24
N ILE A 127 -13.21 -1.97 -16.30
CA ILE A 127 -12.98 -3.31 -16.86
C ILE A 127 -11.68 -3.84 -16.25
N TYR A 128 -11.77 -4.86 -15.38
CA TYR A 128 -10.64 -5.37 -14.62
C TYR A 128 -10.26 -6.79 -15.06
N PRO A 129 -9.14 -6.95 -15.79
CA PRO A 129 -8.62 -8.26 -16.17
C PRO A 129 -8.42 -9.19 -14.97
N MET A 130 -8.70 -10.47 -15.16
CA MET A 130 -8.41 -11.51 -14.19
C MET A 130 -6.90 -11.73 -14.11
N ILE A 131 -6.27 -11.20 -13.07
CA ILE A 131 -4.84 -11.30 -12.80
C ILE A 131 -4.65 -12.15 -11.55
N PRO A 132 -4.09 -13.37 -11.64
CA PRO A 132 -3.85 -14.23 -10.48
C PRO A 132 -2.74 -13.69 -9.58
N ARG A 133 -2.78 -14.07 -8.30
CA ARG A 133 -1.79 -13.65 -7.31
C ARG A 133 -0.37 -14.14 -7.59
N HIS A 134 -0.21 -15.35 -8.15
CA HIS A 134 1.09 -16.00 -8.30
C HIS A 134 1.49 -16.14 -9.78
N GLY A 135 2.79 -16.00 -10.05
CA GLY A 135 3.39 -16.16 -11.37
C GLY A 135 4.60 -15.29 -11.63
N SER A 136 4.68 -14.10 -11.02
CA SER A 136 5.84 -13.23 -11.18
C SER A 136 7.03 -13.71 -10.34
N VAL A 137 8.22 -13.69 -10.94
CA VAL A 137 9.49 -13.87 -10.24
C VAL A 137 10.30 -12.57 -10.17
N GLY A 138 9.86 -11.51 -10.87
CA GLY A 138 10.45 -10.19 -10.82
C GLY A 138 11.80 -10.02 -11.53
N ALA A 139 12.17 -10.95 -12.43
CA ALA A 139 13.43 -10.91 -13.16
C ALA A 139 13.28 -10.38 -14.61
N SER A 140 12.11 -10.61 -15.22
CA SER A 140 11.67 -9.89 -16.43
C SER A 140 10.42 -9.05 -16.10
N GLY A 141 10.41 -8.54 -14.89
CA GLY A 141 9.24 -7.96 -14.26
C GLY A 141 8.17 -9.01 -13.98
N ASP A 142 6.92 -8.63 -14.19
CA ASP A 142 5.72 -9.38 -13.83
C ASP A 142 5.12 -10.11 -15.04
N LEU A 143 5.96 -10.83 -15.82
CA LEU A 143 5.57 -11.42 -17.11
C LEU A 143 4.23 -12.16 -17.08
N VAL A 144 4.04 -13.06 -16.11
CA VAL A 144 2.86 -13.91 -16.04
C VAL A 144 1.60 -13.08 -15.75
N GLN A 145 1.63 -12.22 -14.75
CA GLN A 145 0.46 -11.39 -14.42
C GLN A 145 0.17 -10.37 -15.52
N LEU A 146 1.18 -9.76 -16.12
CA LEU A 146 0.99 -8.84 -17.24
C LEU A 146 0.53 -9.56 -18.51
N ALA A 147 0.85 -10.84 -18.66
CA ALA A 147 0.26 -11.65 -19.75
C ALA A 147 -1.26 -11.81 -19.58
N HIS A 148 -1.77 -11.97 -18.36
CA HIS A 148 -3.21 -11.97 -18.10
C HIS A 148 -3.86 -10.61 -18.39
N LEU A 149 -3.18 -9.49 -18.10
CA LEU A 149 -3.61 -8.16 -18.55
C LEU A 149 -3.70 -8.11 -20.07
N ALA A 150 -2.63 -8.51 -20.76
CA ALA A 150 -2.55 -8.51 -22.21
C ALA A 150 -3.58 -9.46 -22.87
N LEU A 151 -3.89 -10.59 -22.21
CA LEU A 151 -4.90 -11.56 -22.67
C LEU A 151 -6.28 -10.90 -22.75
N ALA A 152 -6.67 -10.12 -21.76
CA ALA A 152 -7.93 -9.36 -21.81
C ALA A 152 -7.92 -8.29 -22.89
N LEU A 153 -6.78 -7.62 -23.12
CA LEU A 153 -6.66 -6.62 -24.19
C LEU A 153 -6.83 -7.21 -25.59
N ILE A 154 -6.41 -8.46 -25.83
CA ILE A 154 -6.65 -9.14 -27.11
C ILE A 154 -8.04 -9.77 -27.22
N GLY A 155 -8.92 -9.56 -26.24
CA GLY A 155 -10.28 -10.09 -26.20
C GLY A 155 -10.37 -11.54 -25.75
N GLU A 156 -9.34 -12.08 -25.12
CA GLU A 156 -9.32 -13.44 -24.58
C GLU A 156 -9.33 -13.41 -23.03
N GLY A 157 -9.68 -14.54 -22.40
CA GLY A 157 -9.72 -14.64 -20.94
C GLY A 157 -10.95 -13.97 -20.30
N GLU A 158 -10.83 -13.62 -19.03
CA GLU A 158 -11.92 -13.12 -18.21
C GLU A 158 -11.61 -11.73 -17.64
N VAL A 159 -12.67 -10.95 -17.43
CA VAL A 159 -12.62 -9.64 -16.75
C VAL A 159 -13.72 -9.57 -15.69
N HIS A 160 -13.43 -8.88 -14.58
CA HIS A 160 -14.44 -8.47 -13.62
C HIS A 160 -15.04 -7.15 -14.10
N TYR A 161 -16.34 -7.14 -14.37
CA TYR A 161 -17.04 -6.01 -14.95
C TYR A 161 -18.45 -5.90 -14.38
N LYS A 162 -18.83 -4.73 -13.87
CA LYS A 162 -20.13 -4.48 -13.22
C LYS A 162 -20.47 -5.49 -12.11
N GLY A 163 -19.47 -5.96 -11.38
CA GLY A 163 -19.62 -6.89 -10.23
C GLY A 163 -19.68 -8.38 -10.62
N GLU A 164 -19.43 -8.75 -11.87
CA GLU A 164 -19.46 -10.12 -12.35
C GLU A 164 -18.22 -10.47 -13.18
N TRP A 165 -17.78 -11.74 -13.09
CA TRP A 165 -16.77 -12.29 -13.99
C TRP A 165 -17.39 -12.62 -15.35
N ARG A 166 -16.81 -12.07 -16.42
CA ARG A 166 -17.33 -12.21 -17.79
C ARG A 166 -16.18 -12.44 -18.78
N SER A 167 -16.51 -13.00 -19.95
CA SER A 167 -15.56 -13.09 -21.07
C SER A 167 -15.11 -11.68 -21.51
N ALA A 168 -13.79 -11.51 -21.70
CA ALA A 168 -13.24 -10.25 -22.22
C ALA A 168 -13.82 -9.90 -23.61
N GLU A 169 -14.01 -10.89 -24.50
CA GLU A 169 -14.61 -10.70 -25.82
C GLU A 169 -16.03 -10.11 -25.75
N GLU A 170 -16.87 -10.65 -24.83
CA GLU A 170 -18.24 -10.17 -24.65
C GLU A 170 -18.28 -8.74 -24.14
N VAL A 171 -17.43 -8.40 -23.15
CA VAL A 171 -17.40 -7.06 -22.56
C VAL A 171 -16.87 -6.04 -23.57
N LEU A 172 -15.79 -6.33 -24.28
CA LEU A 172 -15.26 -5.44 -25.33
C LEU A 172 -16.31 -5.16 -26.40
N ARG A 173 -17.04 -6.21 -26.87
CA ARG A 173 -18.12 -6.05 -27.86
C ARG A 173 -19.28 -5.21 -27.30
N GLU A 174 -19.71 -5.43 -26.06
CA GLU A 174 -20.76 -4.66 -25.40
C GLU A 174 -20.40 -3.18 -25.30
N GLU A 175 -19.16 -2.89 -24.95
CA GLU A 175 -18.65 -1.53 -24.77
C GLU A 175 -18.19 -0.87 -26.10
N GLY A 176 -18.25 -1.59 -27.23
CA GLY A 176 -17.82 -1.08 -28.54
C GLY A 176 -16.32 -0.81 -28.62
N LEU A 177 -15.52 -1.59 -27.89
CA LEU A 177 -14.06 -1.51 -27.87
C LEU A 177 -13.46 -2.56 -28.79
N GLU A 178 -12.51 -2.15 -29.64
CA GLU A 178 -11.77 -3.07 -30.49
C GLU A 178 -10.64 -3.74 -29.69
N PRO A 179 -10.51 -5.08 -29.76
CA PRO A 179 -9.39 -5.77 -29.15
C PRO A 179 -8.03 -5.27 -29.68
N MET A 180 -7.01 -5.32 -28.83
CA MET A 180 -5.65 -4.98 -29.21
C MET A 180 -5.17 -5.78 -30.42
N SER A 181 -4.77 -5.07 -31.46
CA SER A 181 -4.09 -5.65 -32.62
C SER A 181 -2.57 -5.56 -32.45
N VAL A 182 -1.88 -6.64 -32.79
CA VAL A 182 -0.42 -6.65 -32.79
C VAL A 182 0.10 -6.03 -34.10
N HIS A 183 0.98 -5.04 -33.95
CA HIS A 183 1.66 -4.37 -35.06
C HIS A 183 3.13 -4.79 -35.15
N ILE A 184 3.92 -4.61 -34.10
CA ILE A 184 5.37 -4.92 -34.08
C ILE A 184 5.74 -5.74 -32.85
N ARG A 185 5.57 -5.19 -31.61
CA ARG A 185 6.00 -5.81 -30.34
C ARG A 185 5.02 -5.62 -29.20
N GLU A 186 3.76 -5.36 -29.48
CA GLU A 186 2.76 -5.03 -28.47
C GLU A 186 2.64 -6.12 -27.40
N GLY A 187 2.74 -7.40 -27.77
CA GLY A 187 2.74 -8.51 -26.83
C GLY A 187 3.85 -8.35 -25.77
N LEU A 188 5.08 -8.17 -26.22
CA LEU A 188 6.22 -7.94 -25.30
C LEU A 188 6.07 -6.63 -24.52
N CYS A 189 5.65 -5.53 -25.18
CA CYS A 189 5.51 -4.22 -24.52
C CYS A 189 4.50 -4.23 -23.36
N VAL A 190 3.43 -5.02 -23.45
CA VAL A 190 2.44 -5.10 -22.37
C VAL A 190 2.88 -6.07 -21.28
N THR A 191 3.59 -7.15 -21.61
CA THR A 191 3.94 -8.22 -20.67
C THR A 191 5.24 -7.99 -19.90
N ASN A 192 6.17 -7.18 -20.42
CA ASN A 192 7.49 -6.99 -19.83
C ASN A 192 7.57 -5.72 -18.99
N GLY A 193 7.89 -5.85 -17.71
CA GLY A 193 8.06 -4.72 -16.77
C GLY A 193 7.49 -4.99 -15.39
N THR A 194 7.65 -4.01 -14.49
CA THR A 194 7.42 -4.10 -13.04
C THR A 194 6.03 -3.59 -12.59
N SER A 195 5.07 -3.48 -13.50
CA SER A 195 3.83 -2.74 -13.24
C SER A 195 2.91 -3.39 -12.22
N VAL A 196 2.95 -4.72 -12.04
CA VAL A 196 2.10 -5.39 -11.02
C VAL A 196 2.63 -5.11 -9.63
N MET A 197 3.92 -5.35 -9.40
CA MET A 197 4.54 -5.06 -8.10
C MET A 197 4.46 -3.58 -7.75
N THR A 198 4.60 -2.68 -8.74
CA THR A 198 4.51 -1.22 -8.54
C THR A 198 3.10 -0.79 -8.19
N GLY A 199 2.08 -1.27 -8.91
CA GLY A 199 0.68 -0.97 -8.61
C GLY A 199 0.23 -1.47 -7.24
N LEU A 200 0.60 -2.69 -6.88
CA LEU A 200 0.38 -3.23 -5.53
C LEU A 200 1.13 -2.41 -4.47
N GLY A 201 2.37 -2.03 -4.76
CA GLY A 201 3.21 -1.24 -3.87
C GLY A 201 2.62 0.13 -3.56
N LEU A 202 2.12 0.85 -4.56
CA LEU A 202 1.47 2.15 -4.41
C LEU A 202 0.21 2.03 -3.53
N ASN A 203 -0.62 1.01 -3.75
CA ASN A 203 -1.79 0.77 -2.92
C ASN A 203 -1.41 0.43 -1.47
N ASN A 204 -0.38 -0.39 -1.26
CA ASN A 204 0.12 -0.71 0.08
C ASN A 204 0.66 0.53 0.79
N LEU A 205 1.40 1.38 0.08
CA LEU A 205 1.92 2.63 0.62
C LEU A 205 0.80 3.57 1.06
N PHE A 206 -0.23 3.74 0.22
CA PHE A 206 -1.38 4.56 0.57
C PHE A 206 -2.01 4.12 1.90
N TYR A 207 -2.33 2.84 2.04
CA TYR A 207 -2.90 2.31 3.28
C TYR A 207 -1.95 2.39 4.46
N ALA A 208 -0.66 2.16 4.27
CA ALA A 208 0.34 2.26 5.33
C ALA A 208 0.48 3.71 5.84
N LYS A 209 0.40 4.72 4.96
CA LYS A 209 0.39 6.14 5.35
C LYS A 209 -0.86 6.49 6.17
N GLN A 210 -2.03 6.01 5.77
CA GLN A 210 -3.27 6.21 6.54
C GLN A 210 -3.21 5.48 7.90
N LEU A 211 -2.65 4.26 7.95
CA LEU A 211 -2.42 3.54 9.21
C LEU A 211 -1.51 4.31 10.17
N LEU A 212 -0.46 4.96 9.66
CA LEU A 212 0.41 5.79 10.50
C LEU A 212 -0.35 6.94 11.16
N LEU A 213 -1.20 7.64 10.39
CA LEU A 213 -2.06 8.70 10.94
C LEU A 213 -3.04 8.16 11.98
N TRP A 214 -3.62 7.00 11.75
CA TRP A 214 -4.51 6.36 12.73
C TRP A 214 -3.76 5.97 14.02
N GLU A 215 -2.53 5.49 13.93
CA GLU A 215 -1.72 5.18 15.12
C GLU A 215 -1.36 6.45 15.90
N GLU A 216 -1.13 7.58 15.23
CA GLU A 216 -0.93 8.88 15.89
C GLU A 216 -2.20 9.30 16.64
N VAL A 217 -3.38 9.18 16.01
CA VAL A 217 -4.67 9.46 16.67
C VAL A 217 -4.89 8.57 17.89
N ALA A 218 -4.68 7.25 17.72
CA ALA A 218 -4.83 6.29 18.81
C ALA A 218 -3.85 6.63 19.97
N SER A 219 -2.58 6.89 19.65
CA SER A 219 -1.56 7.28 20.62
C SER A 219 -1.91 8.59 21.35
N ALA A 220 -2.45 9.59 20.64
CA ALA A 220 -2.92 10.83 21.25
C ALA A 220 -4.06 10.56 22.22
N MET A 221 -5.13 9.88 21.78
CA MET A 221 -6.29 9.57 22.60
C MET A 221 -5.95 8.72 23.84
N ILE A 222 -5.04 7.75 23.69
CA ILE A 222 -4.58 6.93 24.83
C ILE A 222 -3.86 7.80 25.85
N ASN A 223 -2.98 8.70 25.43
CA ASN A 223 -2.29 9.63 26.34
C ASN A 223 -3.27 10.57 27.08
N GLU A 224 -4.36 10.96 26.43
CA GLU A 224 -5.45 11.71 27.08
C GLU A 224 -6.19 10.84 28.12
N VAL A 225 -6.54 9.60 27.78
CA VAL A 225 -7.25 8.66 28.67
C VAL A 225 -6.44 8.36 29.93
N VAL A 226 -5.11 8.15 29.78
CA VAL A 226 -4.25 7.78 30.89
C VAL A 226 -3.59 8.99 31.59
N GLU A 227 -3.99 10.19 31.21
CA GLU A 227 -3.52 11.45 31.79
C GLU A 227 -1.98 11.53 31.84
N SER A 228 -1.32 11.28 30.71
CA SER A 228 0.14 11.32 30.58
C SER A 228 0.69 12.75 30.80
N TYR A 229 1.94 12.86 31.25
CA TYR A 229 2.67 14.12 31.13
C TYR A 229 2.98 14.47 29.70
N ASP A 230 2.92 15.75 29.33
CA ASP A 230 3.04 16.25 27.95
C ASP A 230 4.50 16.51 27.50
N ASP A 231 5.45 16.50 28.43
CA ASP A 231 6.84 16.91 28.20
C ASP A 231 7.61 16.06 27.19
N PHE A 232 7.21 14.79 26.98
CA PHE A 232 7.81 13.91 25.95
C PHE A 232 7.52 14.38 24.51
N LEU A 233 6.53 15.23 24.33
CA LEU A 233 6.17 15.83 23.03
C LEU A 233 6.82 17.21 22.82
N SER A 234 7.54 17.77 23.83
CA SER A 234 8.13 19.09 23.71
C SER A 234 9.09 19.20 22.52
N GLU A 235 9.18 20.38 21.93
CA GLU A 235 10.12 20.64 20.83
C GLU A 235 11.56 20.39 21.28
N SER A 236 11.92 20.83 22.49
CA SER A 236 13.28 20.71 22.99
C SER A 236 13.81 19.28 23.00
N ILE A 237 13.03 18.29 23.47
CA ILE A 237 13.50 16.91 23.51
C ILE A 237 13.54 16.29 22.11
N ASN A 238 12.57 16.63 21.22
CA ASN A 238 12.49 16.06 19.88
C ASN A 238 13.45 16.72 18.89
N GLU A 239 13.79 18.01 19.07
CA GLU A 239 14.85 18.69 18.31
C GLU A 239 16.27 18.26 18.71
N ALA A 240 16.47 17.84 19.96
CA ALA A 240 17.76 17.33 20.43
C ALA A 240 18.21 16.06 19.66
N LYS A 241 17.28 15.34 19.05
CA LYS A 241 17.53 14.17 18.21
C LYS A 241 17.19 14.46 16.75
N ARG A 242 18.20 14.35 15.86
CA ARG A 242 18.18 14.91 14.50
C ARG A 242 17.40 14.09 13.44
N HIS A 243 16.43 13.26 13.86
CA HIS A 243 15.62 12.47 12.93
C HIS A 243 14.37 13.22 12.51
N GLU A 244 14.14 13.37 11.22
CA GLU A 244 13.02 14.11 10.67
C GLU A 244 11.67 13.48 11.07
N GLY A 245 11.53 12.18 10.89
CA GLY A 245 10.30 11.48 11.24
C GLY A 245 9.95 11.59 12.73
N GLN A 246 10.93 11.54 13.65
CA GLN A 246 10.64 11.74 15.06
C GLN A 246 10.06 13.13 15.35
N ARG A 247 10.61 14.17 14.72
CA ARG A 247 10.13 15.56 14.87
C ARG A 247 8.73 15.72 14.31
N LYS A 248 8.50 15.14 13.12
CA LYS A 248 7.19 15.17 12.45
C LYS A 248 6.13 14.50 13.35
N ILE A 249 6.36 13.28 13.80
CA ILE A 249 5.42 12.57 14.69
C ILE A 249 5.14 13.35 15.99
N ALA A 250 6.18 13.92 16.61
CA ALA A 250 5.98 14.74 17.80
C ALA A 250 5.17 16.02 17.53
N GLN A 251 5.37 16.65 16.37
CA GLN A 251 4.58 17.79 15.91
C GLN A 251 3.12 17.41 15.69
N ASP A 252 2.87 16.31 15.03
CA ASP A 252 1.53 15.83 14.70
C ASP A 252 0.75 15.46 15.99
N LEU A 253 1.40 14.76 16.92
CA LEU A 253 0.80 14.47 18.22
C LEU A 253 0.45 15.74 19.00
N ARG A 254 1.30 16.79 18.97
CA ARG A 254 0.93 18.08 19.56
C ARG A 254 -0.28 18.71 18.88
N ALA A 255 -0.39 18.59 17.56
CA ALA A 255 -1.55 19.10 16.82
C ALA A 255 -2.83 18.32 17.19
N TRP A 256 -2.77 16.99 17.29
CA TRP A 256 -3.89 16.16 17.75
C TRP A 256 -4.34 16.51 19.17
N LEU A 257 -3.41 16.77 20.05
CA LEU A 257 -3.65 17.05 21.49
C LEU A 257 -3.97 18.52 21.80
N THR A 258 -3.94 19.41 20.80
CA THR A 258 -4.22 20.84 21.02
C THR A 258 -5.63 21.04 21.60
N GLY A 259 -5.69 21.70 22.76
CA GLY A 259 -6.95 21.95 23.49
C GLY A 259 -7.39 20.80 24.41
N SER A 260 -6.60 19.73 24.54
CA SER A 260 -6.83 18.69 25.53
C SER A 260 -6.75 19.25 26.96
N ARG A 261 -7.64 18.75 27.83
CA ARG A 261 -7.65 19.07 29.28
C ARG A 261 -7.31 17.85 30.14
N SER A 262 -6.87 16.77 29.48
CA SER A 262 -6.51 15.52 30.16
C SER A 262 -5.04 15.39 30.45
N LEU A 263 -4.17 16.04 29.66
CA LEU A 263 -2.72 15.92 29.85
C LEU A 263 -2.26 16.66 31.09
N ARG A 264 -1.26 16.10 31.77
CA ARG A 264 -0.64 16.64 32.95
C ARG A 264 0.55 17.52 32.60
N ASP A 265 0.69 18.64 33.33
CA ASP A 265 1.80 19.57 33.21
C ASP A 265 2.87 19.21 34.29
N ARG A 266 3.98 18.62 33.82
CA ARG A 266 5.09 18.23 34.71
C ARG A 266 5.67 19.41 35.52
N GLN A 267 5.74 20.61 34.93
CA GLN A 267 6.27 21.79 35.61
C GLN A 267 5.40 22.12 36.82
N LYS A 268 4.09 22.12 36.70
CA LYS A 268 3.17 22.41 37.78
C LYS A 268 3.15 21.32 38.83
N GLU A 269 3.10 20.05 38.43
CA GLU A 269 2.87 18.95 39.36
C GLU A 269 4.14 18.46 40.06
N LEU A 270 5.27 18.39 39.35
CA LEU A 270 6.49 17.79 39.90
C LEU A 270 7.63 18.77 40.22
N TYR A 271 7.69 19.94 39.54
CA TYR A 271 8.81 20.87 39.75
C TYR A 271 8.43 22.06 40.62
N ASN A 272 7.18 22.52 40.54
CA ASN A 272 6.71 23.70 41.32
C ASN A 272 5.86 23.31 42.52
N SER A 273 5.69 22.01 42.82
CA SER A 273 4.98 21.49 43.97
C SER A 273 5.96 20.95 45.03
N SER A 274 5.61 21.04 46.32
CA SER A 274 6.39 20.41 47.38
C SER A 274 6.03 18.93 47.48
N HIS A 275 7.03 18.08 47.45
CA HIS A 275 6.94 16.64 47.67
C HIS A 275 7.65 16.19 48.94
N GLU A 276 7.81 17.10 49.87
CA GLU A 276 8.50 16.83 51.14
C GLU A 276 7.76 15.78 51.96
N GLY A 277 8.42 14.67 52.27
CA GLY A 277 7.85 13.54 53.01
C GLY A 277 7.20 12.46 52.14
N GLU A 278 7.06 12.66 50.82
CA GLU A 278 6.58 11.62 49.91
C GLU A 278 7.70 10.62 49.61
N SER A 279 7.50 9.35 49.94
CA SER A 279 8.40 8.24 49.56
C SER A 279 7.95 7.50 48.32
N VAL A 280 6.68 7.62 47.96
CA VAL A 280 6.06 7.03 46.76
C VAL A 280 5.08 8.04 46.16
N PHE A 281 5.28 8.38 44.90
CA PHE A 281 4.37 9.27 44.16
C PHE A 281 3.08 8.58 43.82
N GLU A 282 1.95 9.26 43.91
CA GLU A 282 0.65 8.76 43.53
C GLU A 282 0.59 8.38 42.02
N HIS A 283 1.21 9.22 41.21
CA HIS A 283 1.30 9.00 39.77
C HIS A 283 2.71 8.64 39.30
N LYS A 284 2.80 7.80 38.25
CA LYS A 284 4.11 7.43 37.68
C LYS A 284 4.83 8.66 37.13
N VAL A 285 6.04 8.93 37.60
CA VAL A 285 6.87 10.04 37.14
C VAL A 285 7.20 9.93 35.64
N GLN A 286 7.26 8.70 35.09
CA GLN A 286 7.46 8.44 33.67
C GLN A 286 6.43 7.42 33.17
N PRO A 287 5.65 7.76 32.14
CA PRO A 287 4.77 6.81 31.44
C PRO A 287 5.57 5.65 30.83
N TYR A 288 4.88 4.54 30.50
CA TYR A 288 5.48 3.41 29.76
C TYR A 288 6.01 3.83 28.39
N TYR A 289 6.93 3.05 27.82
CA TYR A 289 7.53 3.33 26.50
C TYR A 289 6.52 3.38 25.38
N SER A 290 5.49 2.51 25.41
CA SER A 290 4.39 2.54 24.43
C SER A 290 3.55 3.83 24.46
N LEU A 291 3.71 4.65 25.47
CA LEU A 291 3.04 5.96 25.61
C LEU A 291 3.99 7.10 25.26
N ARG A 292 5.15 7.18 25.97
CA ARG A 292 6.06 8.33 25.83
C ARG A 292 7.08 8.23 24.70
N CYS A 293 7.35 7.01 24.18
CA CYS A 293 8.33 6.82 23.11
C CYS A 293 7.67 6.72 21.71
N VAL A 294 6.42 7.14 21.57
CA VAL A 294 5.70 7.14 20.29
C VAL A 294 6.48 7.87 19.20
N PRO A 295 7.03 9.09 19.40
CA PRO A 295 7.82 9.75 18.38
C PRO A 295 9.05 8.96 17.92
N GLN A 296 9.72 8.26 18.85
CA GLN A 296 10.92 7.46 18.57
C GLN A 296 10.58 6.13 17.88
N ILE A 297 9.36 5.63 18.05
CA ILE A 297 8.89 4.36 17.45
C ILE A 297 8.31 4.61 16.06
N LEU A 298 7.45 5.62 15.91
CA LEU A 298 6.80 5.95 14.65
C LEU A 298 7.66 6.78 13.71
N GLY A 299 8.65 7.53 14.23
CA GLY A 299 9.56 8.31 13.39
C GLY A 299 10.26 7.48 12.31
N PRO A 300 10.91 6.34 12.63
CA PRO A 300 11.48 5.45 11.62
C PRO A 300 10.45 4.87 10.63
N VAL A 301 9.19 4.70 11.05
CA VAL A 301 8.10 4.28 10.16
C VAL A 301 7.82 5.39 9.15
N TYR A 302 7.64 6.62 9.61
CA TYR A 302 7.46 7.80 8.75
C TYR A 302 8.59 7.93 7.73
N ASP A 303 9.86 7.93 8.17
CA ASP A 303 11.01 8.04 7.26
C ASP A 303 11.05 6.91 6.23
N THR A 304 10.66 5.68 6.62
CA THR A 304 10.57 4.53 5.71
C THR A 304 9.47 4.73 4.67
N LEU A 305 8.29 5.22 5.05
CA LEU A 305 7.19 5.46 4.12
C LEU A 305 7.53 6.59 3.12
N GLN A 306 8.23 7.65 3.56
CA GLN A 306 8.71 8.71 2.66
C GLN A 306 9.71 8.17 1.63
N GLN A 307 10.65 7.32 2.06
CA GLN A 307 11.59 6.69 1.14
C GLN A 307 10.88 5.75 0.16
N CYS A 308 9.92 4.96 0.65
CA CYS A 308 9.12 4.04 -0.17
C CYS A 308 8.33 4.81 -1.24
N GLU A 309 7.69 5.93 -0.87
CA GLU A 309 7.00 6.82 -1.81
C GLU A 309 7.91 7.27 -2.94
N ARG A 310 9.09 7.80 -2.59
CA ARG A 310 10.06 8.27 -3.59
C ARG A 310 10.43 7.18 -4.59
N VAL A 311 10.68 5.96 -4.11
CA VAL A 311 11.09 4.85 -4.99
C VAL A 311 9.93 4.39 -5.86
N LEU A 312 8.74 4.22 -5.30
CA LEU A 312 7.56 3.78 -6.06
C LEU A 312 7.11 4.81 -7.12
N ILE A 313 7.19 6.11 -6.81
CA ILE A 313 6.89 7.16 -7.78
C ILE A 313 7.95 7.20 -8.90
N ASN A 314 9.22 7.00 -8.57
CA ASN A 314 10.26 6.87 -9.59
C ASN A 314 10.00 5.66 -10.50
N GLU A 315 9.63 4.50 -9.93
CA GLU A 315 9.32 3.30 -10.70
C GLU A 315 8.07 3.48 -11.58
N LEU A 316 7.02 4.12 -11.05
CA LEU A 316 5.80 4.46 -11.79
C LEU A 316 6.09 5.28 -13.05
N ASN A 317 7.00 6.25 -12.94
CA ASN A 317 7.35 7.20 -14.00
C ASN A 317 8.57 6.74 -14.83
N SER A 318 8.90 5.45 -14.78
CA SER A 318 10.04 4.87 -15.50
C SER A 318 9.61 3.99 -16.66
N ALA A 319 10.45 3.91 -17.70
CA ALA A 319 10.33 2.89 -18.72
C ALA A 319 10.96 1.58 -18.21
N CYS A 320 10.10 0.62 -17.84
CA CYS A 320 10.45 -0.61 -17.15
C CYS A 320 10.46 -1.84 -18.06
N ASP A 321 10.62 -1.70 -19.35
CA ASP A 321 10.64 -2.81 -20.32
C ASP A 321 12.02 -3.00 -20.99
N ASN A 322 12.12 -3.96 -21.90
CA ASN A 322 13.30 -4.27 -22.70
C ASN A 322 12.89 -4.82 -24.07
N PRO A 323 13.51 -4.34 -25.16
CA PRO A 323 14.50 -3.26 -25.22
C PRO A 323 13.89 -1.88 -25.07
N ILE A 324 14.71 -0.90 -24.65
CA ILE A 324 14.35 0.51 -24.67
C ILE A 324 14.57 1.06 -26.09
N VAL A 325 13.56 1.72 -26.60
CA VAL A 325 13.55 2.33 -27.94
C VAL A 325 13.70 3.84 -27.77
N ASP A 326 14.84 4.40 -28.17
CA ASP A 326 15.14 5.82 -28.00
C ASP A 326 15.21 6.56 -29.35
N PRO A 327 14.15 7.29 -29.72
CA PRO A 327 14.15 8.09 -30.96
C PRO A 327 15.18 9.22 -30.95
N THR A 328 15.55 9.73 -29.78
CA THR A 328 16.47 10.86 -29.62
C THR A 328 17.89 10.46 -30.01
N THR A 329 18.36 9.33 -29.49
CA THR A 329 19.69 8.78 -29.83
C THR A 329 19.65 7.93 -31.10
N LYS A 330 18.46 7.73 -31.68
CA LYS A 330 18.20 6.88 -32.86
C LYS A 330 18.73 5.45 -32.68
N SER A 331 18.48 4.88 -31.51
CA SER A 331 19.01 3.56 -31.11
C SER A 331 18.00 2.75 -30.34
N VAL A 332 18.26 1.44 -30.27
CA VAL A 332 17.52 0.48 -29.44
C VAL A 332 18.55 -0.17 -28.50
N TYR A 333 18.27 -0.08 -27.19
CA TYR A 333 19.15 -0.53 -26.14
C TYR A 333 18.59 -1.73 -25.40
N HIS A 334 19.42 -2.77 -25.22
CA HIS A 334 19.05 -3.96 -24.47
C HIS A 334 19.63 -3.88 -23.07
N GLY A 335 18.75 -4.02 -22.06
CA GLY A 335 19.11 -3.87 -20.65
C GLY A 335 18.16 -4.62 -19.72
N GLY A 336 18.14 -4.24 -18.45
CA GLY A 336 17.42 -4.91 -17.37
C GLY A 336 16.45 -4.01 -16.61
N ASN A 337 15.87 -2.97 -17.22
CA ASN A 337 14.97 -2.04 -16.54
C ASN A 337 13.68 -2.73 -16.01
N PHE A 338 13.41 -3.94 -16.46
CA PHE A 338 12.34 -4.81 -15.98
C PHE A 338 12.64 -5.49 -14.62
N HIS A 339 13.87 -5.35 -14.08
CA HIS A 339 14.23 -6.03 -12.84
C HIS A 339 13.62 -5.35 -11.61
N GLY A 340 12.91 -6.12 -10.78
CA GLY A 340 12.04 -5.58 -9.74
C GLY A 340 12.69 -5.33 -8.38
N ASP A 341 14.01 -5.26 -8.27
CA ASP A 341 14.73 -5.15 -6.98
C ASP A 341 14.35 -3.91 -6.18
N TYR A 342 14.17 -2.76 -6.83
CA TYR A 342 13.76 -1.54 -6.15
C TYR A 342 12.44 -1.72 -5.40
N VAL A 343 11.41 -2.19 -6.10
CA VAL A 343 10.08 -2.37 -5.49
C VAL A 343 10.09 -3.48 -4.46
N SER A 344 10.76 -4.60 -4.73
CA SER A 344 10.86 -5.73 -3.81
C SER A 344 11.46 -5.30 -2.46
N PHE A 345 12.56 -4.56 -2.50
CA PHE A 345 13.22 -4.08 -1.28
C PHE A 345 12.37 -3.07 -0.51
N GLU A 346 11.70 -2.16 -1.21
CA GLU A 346 10.80 -1.21 -0.55
C GLU A 346 9.60 -1.91 0.10
N MET A 347 9.03 -2.94 -0.51
CA MET A 347 7.93 -3.69 0.08
C MET A 347 8.36 -4.46 1.34
N ASP A 348 9.56 -4.98 1.38
CA ASP A 348 10.10 -5.60 2.60
C ASP A 348 10.33 -4.58 3.72
N LYS A 349 10.86 -3.41 3.41
CA LYS A 349 11.01 -2.31 4.39
C LYS A 349 9.65 -1.84 4.90
N LEU A 350 8.67 -1.66 4.01
CA LEU A 350 7.31 -1.24 4.37
C LEU A 350 6.66 -2.25 5.31
N LYS A 351 6.69 -3.54 5.01
CA LYS A 351 6.05 -4.55 5.89
C LYS A 351 6.73 -4.63 7.27
N ILE A 352 8.05 -4.44 7.36
CA ILE A 352 8.78 -4.38 8.64
C ILE A 352 8.33 -3.14 9.44
N ALA A 353 8.25 -1.99 8.80
CA ALA A 353 7.80 -0.74 9.42
C ALA A 353 6.35 -0.85 9.93
N VAL A 354 5.44 -1.37 9.12
CA VAL A 354 4.04 -1.59 9.48
C VAL A 354 3.91 -2.62 10.60
N THR A 355 4.69 -3.72 10.58
CA THR A 355 4.73 -4.69 11.69
C THR A 355 5.15 -4.02 13.00
N LYS A 356 6.14 -3.12 12.97
CA LYS A 356 6.58 -2.39 14.18
C LYS A 356 5.48 -1.48 14.72
N MET A 357 4.75 -0.81 13.85
CA MET A 357 3.58 0.00 14.21
C MET A 357 2.47 -0.87 14.82
N THR A 358 2.17 -2.01 14.23
CA THR A 358 1.19 -3.00 14.76
C THR A 358 1.58 -3.49 16.15
N MET A 359 2.87 -3.73 16.40
CA MET A 359 3.38 -4.08 17.72
C MET A 359 3.16 -2.96 18.74
N LEU A 360 3.29 -1.69 18.35
CA LEU A 360 2.99 -0.55 19.22
C LEU A 360 1.50 -0.54 19.59
N ALA A 361 0.62 -0.64 18.59
CA ALA A 361 -0.83 -0.70 18.77
C ALA A 361 -1.24 -1.84 19.75
N GLU A 362 -0.67 -3.03 19.59
CA GLU A 362 -0.93 -4.16 20.50
C GLU A 362 -0.42 -3.89 21.92
N ARG A 363 0.73 -3.25 22.10
CA ARG A 363 1.23 -2.88 23.43
C ARG A 363 0.39 -1.79 24.09
N GLN A 364 -0.13 -0.84 23.34
CA GLN A 364 -1.07 0.17 23.82
C GLN A 364 -2.42 -0.45 24.20
N LEU A 365 -2.93 -1.39 23.41
CA LEU A 365 -4.11 -2.16 23.75
C LEU A 365 -3.94 -2.93 25.06
N ASN A 366 -2.81 -3.64 25.20
CA ASN A 366 -2.49 -4.34 26.44
C ASN A 366 -2.41 -3.37 27.65
N TYR A 367 -1.88 -2.16 27.46
CA TYR A 367 -1.82 -1.17 28.53
C TYR A 367 -3.22 -0.75 28.99
N LEU A 368 -4.15 -0.49 28.06
CA LEU A 368 -5.53 -0.14 28.39
C LEU A 368 -6.26 -1.29 29.11
N PHE A 369 -5.96 -2.53 28.80
CA PHE A 369 -6.65 -3.71 29.35
C PHE A 369 -6.09 -4.16 30.70
N HIS A 370 -4.94 -3.67 31.11
CA HIS A 370 -4.25 -4.14 32.31
C HIS A 370 -4.45 -3.17 33.49
N ASP A 371 -5.56 -3.35 34.22
CA ASP A 371 -6.00 -2.54 35.37
C ASP A 371 -4.88 -2.27 36.40
N ARG A 372 -4.06 -3.29 36.74
CA ARG A 372 -2.95 -3.16 37.69
C ARG A 372 -1.77 -2.32 37.17
N ILE A 373 -1.65 -2.19 35.84
CA ILE A 373 -0.57 -1.38 35.22
C ILE A 373 -1.02 0.06 35.04
N ASN A 374 -2.22 0.27 34.47
CA ASN A 374 -2.72 1.62 34.24
C ASN A 374 -3.30 2.25 35.52
N GLY A 375 -3.93 1.47 36.40
CA GLY A 375 -4.50 1.92 37.67
C GLY A 375 -5.72 2.82 37.55
N ILE A 376 -6.26 3.00 36.34
CA ILE A 376 -7.33 3.95 36.02
C ILE A 376 -8.56 3.21 35.45
N LEU A 377 -8.33 2.23 34.59
CA LEU A 377 -9.37 1.53 33.85
C LEU A 377 -9.70 0.18 34.48
N PRO A 378 -10.95 -0.29 34.37
CA PRO A 378 -11.27 -1.66 34.72
C PRO A 378 -10.60 -2.65 33.76
N PRO A 379 -10.33 -3.91 34.17
CA PRO A 379 -9.72 -4.91 33.31
C PRO A 379 -10.51 -5.05 32.00
N PHE A 380 -9.80 -5.04 30.87
CA PHE A 380 -10.37 -5.16 29.52
C PHE A 380 -11.44 -4.09 29.16
N VAL A 381 -11.33 -2.90 29.77
CA VAL A 381 -12.30 -1.79 29.69
C VAL A 381 -13.76 -2.26 29.90
N ASN A 382 -13.93 -3.19 30.83
CA ASN A 382 -15.20 -3.83 31.16
C ASN A 382 -16.07 -2.89 32.03
N MET A 383 -17.17 -2.37 31.49
CA MET A 383 -18.14 -1.52 32.19
C MET A 383 -19.26 -2.34 32.85
N GLY A 384 -19.28 -3.65 32.67
CA GLY A 384 -20.25 -4.56 33.27
C GLY A 384 -19.82 -5.08 34.66
N VAL A 385 -20.39 -6.19 35.08
CA VAL A 385 -20.08 -6.83 36.36
C VAL A 385 -18.83 -7.71 36.22
N LEU A 386 -17.78 -7.38 36.95
CA LEU A 386 -16.53 -8.16 36.93
C LEU A 386 -16.77 -9.60 37.39
N GLY A 387 -16.25 -10.57 36.63
CA GLY A 387 -16.45 -11.99 36.84
C GLY A 387 -17.71 -12.56 36.16
N LEU A 388 -18.67 -11.71 35.74
CA LEU A 388 -19.81 -12.10 34.91
C LEU A 388 -19.62 -11.63 33.45
N ASN A 389 -19.18 -10.41 33.24
CA ASN A 389 -18.89 -9.82 31.94
C ASN A 389 -17.38 -9.81 31.67
N TYR A 390 -17.00 -9.94 30.41
CA TYR A 390 -15.60 -10.04 29.97
C TYR A 390 -15.10 -8.79 29.24
N GLY A 391 -16.01 -7.88 28.82
CA GLY A 391 -15.65 -6.68 28.07
C GLY A 391 -14.97 -7.00 26.73
N LEU A 392 -13.78 -6.46 26.48
CA LEU A 392 -13.01 -6.74 25.26
C LEU A 392 -11.90 -7.80 25.44
N GLN A 393 -11.95 -8.62 26.48
CA GLN A 393 -10.90 -9.62 26.77
C GLN A 393 -10.56 -10.49 25.54
N ALA A 394 -11.56 -11.08 24.88
CA ALA A 394 -11.34 -11.98 23.75
C ALA A 394 -10.84 -11.23 22.50
N SER A 395 -11.13 -9.95 22.37
CA SER A 395 -10.58 -9.12 21.28
C SER A 395 -9.06 -8.97 21.39
N GLN A 396 -8.49 -9.02 22.60
CA GLN A 396 -7.04 -9.03 22.80
C GLN A 396 -6.40 -10.28 22.18
N PHE A 397 -7.05 -11.45 22.30
CA PHE A 397 -6.54 -12.69 21.69
C PHE A 397 -6.45 -12.56 20.17
N THR A 398 -7.47 -11.94 19.54
CA THR A 398 -7.45 -11.64 18.10
C THR A 398 -6.30 -10.70 17.75
N ALA A 399 -6.16 -9.57 18.45
CA ALA A 399 -5.08 -8.62 18.20
C ALA A 399 -3.70 -9.25 18.36
N THR A 400 -3.49 -10.06 19.41
CA THR A 400 -2.21 -10.75 19.69
C THR A 400 -1.88 -11.77 18.60
N SER A 401 -2.85 -12.61 18.20
CA SER A 401 -2.62 -13.63 17.15
C SER A 401 -2.32 -12.99 15.79
N THR A 402 -3.05 -11.93 15.44
CA THR A 402 -2.84 -11.17 14.20
C THR A 402 -1.48 -10.44 14.19
N THR A 403 -1.07 -9.88 15.33
CA THR A 403 0.27 -9.28 15.48
C THR A 403 1.39 -10.32 15.31
N ALA A 404 1.20 -11.53 15.87
CA ALA A 404 2.17 -12.63 15.72
C ALA A 404 2.31 -13.05 14.25
N GLU A 405 1.23 -13.06 13.49
CA GLU A 405 1.27 -13.31 12.04
C GLU A 405 2.05 -12.20 11.31
N CYS A 406 1.80 -10.91 11.61
CA CYS A 406 2.60 -9.81 11.06
C CYS A 406 4.10 -9.98 11.34
N GLN A 407 4.48 -10.38 12.55
CA GLN A 407 5.87 -10.66 12.93
C GLN A 407 6.48 -11.78 12.10
N THR A 408 5.73 -12.85 11.83
CA THR A 408 6.17 -13.95 10.96
C THR A 408 6.34 -13.49 9.52
N LEU A 409 5.38 -12.73 8.98
CA LEU A 409 5.39 -12.23 7.62
C LEU A 409 6.43 -11.11 7.39
N SER A 410 6.98 -10.52 8.45
CA SER A 410 8.02 -9.49 8.34
C SER A 410 9.40 -10.04 7.94
N MET A 411 9.58 -11.36 7.85
CA MET A 411 10.80 -11.97 7.32
C MET A 411 11.09 -11.43 5.90
N PRO A 412 12.35 -11.03 5.60
CA PRO A 412 12.69 -10.50 4.29
C PRO A 412 12.43 -11.51 3.17
N ASN A 413 11.65 -11.11 2.16
CA ASN A 413 11.42 -11.89 0.94
C ASN A 413 12.40 -11.50 -0.18
N TYR A 414 12.88 -10.29 -0.20
CA TYR A 414 13.82 -9.74 -1.16
C TYR A 414 15.09 -10.58 -1.35
N VAL A 415 15.56 -11.25 -0.30
CA VAL A 415 16.75 -12.11 -0.32
C VAL A 415 16.50 -13.51 -0.88
N HIS A 416 15.26 -13.85 -1.26
CA HIS A 416 14.93 -15.12 -1.90
C HIS A 416 15.14 -15.00 -3.42
N SER A 417 16.04 -15.79 -3.96
CA SER A 417 16.30 -15.86 -5.38
C SER A 417 16.40 -17.32 -5.82
N ILE A 418 15.49 -17.72 -6.70
CA ILE A 418 15.41 -19.09 -7.23
C ILE A 418 15.61 -19.01 -8.74
N PRO A 419 16.76 -19.46 -9.27
CA PRO A 419 17.01 -19.47 -10.71
C PRO A 419 15.95 -20.22 -11.48
N ASN A 420 15.59 -19.70 -12.63
CA ASN A 420 14.57 -20.30 -13.52
C ASN A 420 14.83 -19.93 -14.99
N ASN A 421 13.95 -20.35 -15.89
CA ASN A 421 14.02 -20.07 -17.32
C ASN A 421 15.35 -20.55 -17.93
N ASN A 422 15.74 -21.82 -17.67
CA ASN A 422 17.02 -22.42 -18.03
C ASN A 422 18.23 -21.58 -17.56
N ASP A 423 18.18 -21.10 -16.33
CA ASP A 423 19.19 -20.24 -15.69
C ASP A 423 19.47 -18.90 -16.43
N ASN A 424 18.65 -18.54 -17.40
CA ASN A 424 18.69 -17.22 -18.03
C ASN A 424 18.30 -16.12 -17.03
N GLN A 425 17.40 -16.46 -16.10
CA GLN A 425 16.99 -15.64 -14.94
C GLN A 425 17.65 -16.23 -13.68
N ASP A 426 18.95 -16.08 -13.56
CA ASP A 426 19.79 -16.66 -12.50
C ASP A 426 19.74 -15.88 -11.18
N ILE A 427 19.27 -14.62 -11.22
CA ILE A 427 18.92 -13.81 -10.06
C ILE A 427 17.55 -13.15 -10.28
N VAL A 428 16.69 -13.20 -9.25
CA VAL A 428 15.31 -12.73 -9.33
C VAL A 428 14.94 -11.92 -8.09
N SER A 429 14.02 -10.97 -8.23
CA SER A 429 13.68 -10.01 -7.16
C SER A 429 12.50 -10.44 -6.28
N MET A 430 11.60 -11.30 -6.76
CA MET A 430 10.34 -11.67 -6.10
C MET A 430 9.48 -10.47 -5.67
N GLY A 431 9.47 -9.39 -6.48
CA GLY A 431 8.84 -8.11 -6.10
C GLY A 431 7.35 -8.19 -5.86
N THR A 432 6.61 -8.91 -6.71
CA THR A 432 5.18 -9.13 -6.51
C THR A 432 4.88 -9.95 -5.26
N ASN A 433 5.68 -10.97 -4.94
CA ASN A 433 5.55 -11.71 -3.69
C ASN A 433 5.77 -10.79 -2.49
N SER A 434 6.82 -9.96 -2.50
CA SER A 434 7.07 -8.96 -1.44
C SER A 434 5.88 -8.01 -1.27
N ALA A 435 5.30 -7.52 -2.37
CA ALA A 435 4.15 -6.63 -2.35
C ALA A 435 2.87 -7.31 -1.80
N LEU A 436 2.62 -8.56 -2.17
CA LEU A 436 1.48 -9.34 -1.65
C LEU A 436 1.62 -9.66 -0.16
N ILE A 437 2.83 -10.00 0.30
CA ILE A 437 3.08 -10.22 1.74
C ILE A 437 2.91 -8.89 2.50
N ALA A 438 3.42 -7.79 1.98
CA ALA A 438 3.23 -6.47 2.57
C ALA A 438 1.74 -6.09 2.66
N ARG A 439 0.93 -6.43 1.63
CA ARG A 439 -0.52 -6.26 1.65
C ARG A 439 -1.16 -6.98 2.84
N THR A 440 -0.82 -8.25 3.05
CA THR A 440 -1.36 -9.02 4.18
C THR A 440 -0.99 -8.40 5.53
N VAL A 441 0.25 -7.91 5.68
CA VAL A 441 0.67 -7.21 6.91
C VAL A 441 -0.12 -5.92 7.11
N VAL A 442 -0.37 -5.14 6.06
CA VAL A 442 -1.18 -3.91 6.14
C VAL A 442 -2.62 -4.23 6.55
N GLU A 443 -3.26 -5.22 5.91
CA GLU A 443 -4.63 -5.65 6.22
C GLU A 443 -4.76 -6.16 7.66
N ASN A 444 -3.81 -6.97 8.12
CA ASN A 444 -3.72 -7.43 9.51
C ASN A 444 -3.57 -6.26 10.49
N SER A 445 -2.81 -5.25 10.12
CA SER A 445 -2.62 -4.06 10.96
C SER A 445 -3.91 -3.25 11.14
N TYR A 446 -4.74 -3.16 10.11
CA TYR A 446 -6.08 -2.56 10.25
C TYR A 446 -6.97 -3.36 11.21
N GLN A 447 -6.85 -4.68 11.28
CA GLN A 447 -7.60 -5.49 12.26
C GLN A 447 -7.15 -5.16 13.70
N VAL A 448 -5.86 -5.08 13.96
CA VAL A 448 -5.33 -4.71 15.28
C VAL A 448 -5.71 -3.28 15.65
N MET A 449 -5.59 -2.35 14.70
CA MET A 449 -5.96 -0.95 14.89
C MET A 449 -7.45 -0.79 15.20
N SER A 450 -8.33 -1.55 14.54
CA SER A 450 -9.76 -1.52 14.80
C SER A 450 -10.10 -1.92 16.24
N ILE A 451 -9.44 -2.96 16.75
CA ILE A 451 -9.61 -3.41 18.14
C ILE A 451 -9.07 -2.36 19.12
N LEU A 452 -7.95 -1.71 18.79
CA LEU A 452 -7.40 -0.63 19.59
C LEU A 452 -8.38 0.55 19.69
N PHE A 453 -8.99 1.00 18.58
CA PHE A 453 -9.96 2.09 18.60
C PHE A 453 -11.23 1.73 19.39
N MET A 454 -11.73 0.49 19.27
CA MET A 454 -12.82 0.01 20.12
C MET A 454 -12.48 0.11 21.59
N ALA A 455 -11.25 -0.27 21.98
CA ALA A 455 -10.76 -0.18 23.35
C ALA A 455 -10.59 1.27 23.82
N VAL A 456 -10.02 2.15 22.98
CA VAL A 456 -9.80 3.57 23.30
C VAL A 456 -11.10 4.29 23.58
N VAL A 457 -12.10 4.18 22.67
CA VAL A 457 -13.39 4.86 22.90
C VAL A 457 -14.13 4.28 24.10
N GLN A 458 -14.06 2.97 24.34
CA GLN A 458 -14.66 2.35 25.55
C GLN A 458 -13.93 2.83 26.84
N ALA A 459 -12.62 3.03 26.77
CA ALA A 459 -11.84 3.57 27.89
C ALA A 459 -12.24 5.03 28.23
N VAL A 460 -12.54 5.85 27.23
CA VAL A 460 -13.05 7.20 27.40
C VAL A 460 -14.34 7.18 28.24
N ASP A 461 -15.28 6.25 27.95
CA ASP A 461 -16.53 6.13 28.71
C ASP A 461 -16.31 5.56 30.11
N CYS A 462 -15.35 4.63 30.28
CA CYS A 462 -15.06 4.07 31.62
C CYS A 462 -14.70 5.14 32.66
N ILE A 463 -14.10 6.24 32.23
CA ILE A 463 -13.61 7.32 33.11
C ILE A 463 -14.31 8.67 32.88
N ASP A 464 -15.38 8.68 32.10
CA ASP A 464 -16.15 9.89 31.73
C ASP A 464 -15.23 11.03 31.24
N ALA A 465 -14.32 10.71 30.32
CA ALA A 465 -13.30 11.64 29.85
C ALA A 465 -13.68 12.45 28.60
N LYS A 466 -14.80 12.18 27.97
CA LYS A 466 -15.21 12.80 26.69
C LYS A 466 -14.99 14.31 26.66
N ASP A 467 -15.46 15.02 27.69
CA ASP A 467 -15.38 16.49 27.74
C ASP A 467 -13.97 17.04 27.98
N ARG A 468 -13.01 16.18 28.33
CA ARG A 468 -11.62 16.53 28.55
C ARG A 468 -10.73 16.29 27.34
N LEU A 469 -11.23 15.52 26.34
CA LEU A 469 -10.51 15.25 25.10
C LEU A 469 -10.25 16.53 24.30
N SER A 470 -9.22 16.52 23.50
CA SER A 470 -9.00 17.55 22.48
C SER A 470 -10.18 17.61 21.49
N PRO A 471 -10.44 18.74 20.83
CA PRO A 471 -11.52 18.83 19.85
C PRO A 471 -11.41 17.76 18.75
N ARG A 472 -10.21 17.48 18.25
CA ARG A 472 -9.97 16.45 17.21
C ARG A 472 -10.21 15.03 17.74
N SER A 473 -9.70 14.69 18.91
CA SER A 473 -9.96 13.38 19.56
C SER A 473 -11.44 13.18 19.83
N ARG A 474 -12.14 14.23 20.23
CA ARG A 474 -13.61 14.19 20.47
C ARG A 474 -14.37 13.94 19.19
N GLU A 475 -13.99 14.56 18.08
CA GLU A 475 -14.61 14.32 16.76
C GLU A 475 -14.53 12.84 16.38
N ILE A 476 -13.33 12.24 16.45
CA ILE A 476 -13.13 10.82 16.18
C ILE A 476 -13.93 9.93 17.14
N TYR A 477 -13.93 10.28 18.44
CA TYR A 477 -14.76 9.57 19.43
C TYR A 477 -16.25 9.61 19.06
N ASP A 478 -16.79 10.79 18.72
CA ASP A 478 -18.21 10.96 18.39
C ASP A 478 -18.59 10.21 17.10
N GLU A 479 -17.74 10.23 16.08
CA GLU A 479 -17.95 9.47 14.86
C GLU A 479 -18.00 7.96 15.14
N ILE A 480 -17.03 7.42 15.86
CA ILE A 480 -16.96 6.00 16.20
C ILE A 480 -18.17 5.60 17.05
N ARG A 481 -18.59 6.44 18.01
CA ARG A 481 -19.78 6.19 18.82
C ARG A 481 -21.09 6.21 18.01
N GLY A 482 -21.07 6.77 16.82
CA GLY A 482 -22.20 6.72 15.88
C GLY A 482 -22.53 5.32 15.39
N PHE A 483 -21.55 4.42 15.31
CA PHE A 483 -21.76 3.02 14.86
C PHE A 483 -21.29 1.96 15.88
N PHE A 484 -20.43 2.31 16.82
CA PHE A 484 -19.99 1.45 17.92
C PHE A 484 -20.44 2.03 19.26
N PRO A 485 -21.65 1.72 19.77
CA PRO A 485 -22.16 2.24 21.03
C PRO A 485 -21.38 1.68 22.23
N ALA A 486 -21.34 2.47 23.32
CA ALA A 486 -20.81 1.99 24.60
C ALA A 486 -21.62 0.79 25.10
N PHE A 487 -20.96 -0.20 25.67
CA PHE A 487 -21.61 -1.43 26.11
C PHE A 487 -21.18 -1.84 27.52
N LYS A 488 -22.10 -2.50 28.23
CA LYS A 488 -21.87 -3.14 29.54
C LYS A 488 -22.06 -4.65 29.46
N ASP A 489 -23.02 -5.08 28.66
CA ASP A 489 -23.32 -6.48 28.43
C ASP A 489 -22.50 -7.03 27.29
N ASP A 490 -21.99 -8.27 27.43
CA ASP A 490 -21.20 -8.91 26.39
C ASP A 490 -22.05 -9.25 25.18
N THR A 491 -21.57 -8.85 24.01
CA THR A 491 -22.17 -9.18 22.71
C THR A 491 -21.08 -9.60 21.72
N PRO A 492 -21.40 -10.40 20.69
CA PRO A 492 -20.43 -10.74 19.65
C PRO A 492 -19.88 -9.49 18.95
N LYS A 493 -18.56 -9.30 18.96
CA LYS A 493 -17.87 -8.09 18.45
C LYS A 493 -17.34 -8.20 17.01
N TYR A 494 -17.49 -9.34 16.35
CA TYR A 494 -16.90 -9.54 15.02
C TYR A 494 -17.48 -8.62 13.92
N ARG A 495 -18.73 -8.17 14.08
CA ARG A 495 -19.36 -7.24 13.13
C ARG A 495 -18.84 -5.83 13.33
N GLU A 496 -18.76 -5.38 14.56
CA GLU A 496 -18.23 -4.07 14.93
C GLU A 496 -16.74 -3.95 14.55
N ILE A 497 -15.95 -5.04 14.66
CA ILE A 497 -14.57 -5.07 14.16
C ILE A 497 -14.54 -4.81 12.65
N ARG A 498 -15.40 -5.44 11.86
CA ARG A 498 -15.48 -5.21 10.40
C ARG A 498 -15.90 -3.78 10.06
N GLU A 499 -16.92 -3.27 10.74
CA GLU A 499 -17.38 -1.88 10.56
C GLU A 499 -16.28 -0.87 10.91
N MET A 500 -15.51 -1.13 11.97
CA MET A 500 -14.37 -0.30 12.36
C MET A 500 -13.25 -0.38 11.31
N ILE A 501 -12.90 -1.57 10.79
CA ILE A 501 -11.93 -1.71 9.69
C ILE A 501 -12.39 -0.88 8.49
N ASP A 502 -13.65 -1.02 8.09
CA ASP A 502 -14.24 -0.28 6.98
C ASP A 502 -14.19 1.23 7.19
N TYR A 503 -14.45 1.70 8.40
CA TYR A 503 -14.35 3.11 8.77
C TYR A 503 -12.91 3.61 8.65
N LEU A 504 -11.94 2.91 9.27
CA LEU A 504 -10.52 3.29 9.24
C LEU A 504 -9.94 3.30 7.82
N MET A 505 -10.38 2.37 6.96
CA MET A 505 -9.90 2.29 5.58
C MET A 505 -10.52 3.35 4.65
N LYS A 506 -11.74 3.84 4.95
CA LYS A 506 -12.46 4.78 4.10
C LYS A 506 -12.26 6.24 4.50
N LYS A 507 -12.14 6.50 5.80
CA LYS A 507 -11.94 7.87 6.28
C LYS A 507 -10.50 8.30 6.03
N LYS A 508 -10.34 9.31 5.18
CA LYS A 508 -9.06 9.98 4.98
C LYS A 508 -8.81 10.96 6.14
N LEU A 509 -7.68 10.82 6.81
CA LEU A 509 -7.23 11.75 7.86
C LEU A 509 -6.26 12.78 7.28
N GLU A 510 -6.38 14.01 7.78
CA GLU A 510 -5.46 15.11 7.49
C GLU A 510 -5.01 15.78 8.80
N ILE A 511 -3.76 16.25 8.86
CA ILE A 511 -3.17 16.91 10.04
C ILE A 511 -3.11 18.41 9.82
#